data_4b75d78d51f4b723a52cec522fc8ef8c
#
_entry.id   4b75d78d51f4b723a52cec522fc8ef8c
#
_cell.length_a   1.000
_cell.length_b   1.000
_cell.length_c   1.000
_cell.angle_alpha   90.00
_cell.angle_beta   90.00
_cell.angle_gamma   90.00
#
_symmetry.space_group_name_H-M   'P 1'
#
loop_
_entity.id
_entity.type
_entity.pdbx_description
1 polymer ?
#
loop_
_entity_poly.entity_id
_entity_poly.type
_entity_poly.pdbx_seq_one_letter_code
_entity_poly.pdbx_strand_id
1 'polypeptide(L)'
;MEIERKFLIDRLPEDLTRYTCHNIQQAYLCTDPVIRIRQQDDDYILTYKSKGFLAREEYNLPLNQESYRHLLEKADGIILSKKRWLIPLQDDLTAELDVFAAPYEGLYLAEVEFPSKEAAKAFTPPSWFGEEVTYSPLYHNSTLSLPTAEKRNEHE
;
A
#
# COMPACT_ATOMS: atom_id res chain seq x y z
N MET A 1 6.18 14.26 5.00
CA MET A 1 4.77 14.07 4.52
C MET A 1 4.77 13.17 3.31
N GLU A 2 3.86 12.20 3.26
CA GLU A 2 3.69 11.32 2.12
C GLU A 2 2.61 11.88 1.18
N ILE A 3 2.94 11.99 -0.11
CA ILE A 3 2.00 12.46 -1.15
C ILE A 3 1.98 11.40 -2.23
N GLU A 4 0.85 10.73 -2.41
CA GLU A 4 0.75 9.63 -3.38
C GLU A 4 -0.60 9.59 -4.10
N ARG A 5 -0.59 8.99 -5.29
CA ARG A 5 -1.82 8.67 -6.03
C ARG A 5 -1.86 7.15 -6.26
N LYS A 6 -3.06 6.60 -6.29
CA LYS A 6 -3.31 5.17 -6.34
C LYS A 6 -4.25 4.82 -7.48
N PHE A 7 -3.95 3.74 -8.19
CA PHE A 7 -4.69 3.31 -9.37
C PHE A 7 -4.94 1.81 -9.34
N LEU A 8 -6.12 1.41 -9.78
CA LEU A 8 -6.39 0.01 -10.10
C LEU A 8 -5.66 -0.37 -11.39
N ILE A 9 -5.21 -1.61 -11.46
CA ILE A 9 -4.57 -2.17 -12.65
C ILE A 9 -5.39 -3.37 -13.08
N ASP A 10 -5.90 -3.35 -14.30
CA ASP A 10 -6.73 -4.43 -14.84
C ASP A 10 -5.89 -5.59 -15.36
N ARG A 11 -4.75 -5.27 -15.98
CA ARG A 11 -3.85 -6.26 -16.57
C ARG A 11 -2.41 -5.93 -16.18
N LEU A 12 -1.72 -6.92 -15.64
CA LEU A 12 -0.31 -6.75 -15.26
C LEU A 12 0.55 -6.46 -16.50
N PRO A 13 1.55 -5.57 -16.37
CA PRO A 13 2.54 -5.38 -17.43
C PRO A 13 3.28 -6.68 -17.74
N GLU A 14 3.74 -6.81 -19.00
CA GLU A 14 4.54 -7.95 -19.40
C GLU A 14 5.92 -7.90 -18.75
N ASP A 15 6.49 -9.08 -18.52
CA ASP A 15 7.87 -9.24 -18.07
C ASP A 15 8.22 -8.47 -16.79
N LEU A 16 7.42 -8.69 -15.73
CA LEU A 16 7.68 -8.09 -14.41
C LEU A 16 9.02 -8.53 -13.83
N THR A 17 9.55 -9.70 -14.23
CA THR A 17 10.77 -10.26 -13.65
C THR A 17 12.01 -9.39 -13.85
N ARG A 18 11.98 -8.43 -14.78
CA ARG A 18 13.08 -7.48 -15.00
C ARG A 18 13.13 -6.37 -13.95
N TYR A 19 12.10 -6.25 -13.12
CA TYR A 19 12.02 -5.21 -12.09
C TYR A 19 12.33 -5.77 -10.70
N THR A 20 12.72 -4.88 -9.79
CA THR A 20 12.89 -5.23 -8.39
C THR A 20 11.55 -5.61 -7.77
N CYS A 21 11.55 -6.69 -6.98
CA CYS A 21 10.36 -7.16 -6.28
C CYS A 21 10.64 -7.27 -4.79
N HIS A 22 9.72 -6.77 -3.97
CA HIS A 22 9.74 -6.95 -2.52
C HIS A 22 8.57 -7.83 -2.09
N ASN A 23 8.83 -8.76 -1.18
CA ASN A 23 7.79 -9.55 -0.54
C ASN A 23 7.36 -8.82 0.73
N ILE A 24 6.08 -8.50 0.83
CA ILE A 24 5.53 -7.73 1.93
C ILE A 24 4.46 -8.53 2.66
N GLN A 25 4.57 -8.55 3.99
CA GLN A 25 3.52 -8.99 4.90
C GLN A 25 3.24 -7.83 5.84
N GLN A 26 1.98 -7.49 6.03
CA GLN A 26 1.64 -6.37 6.91
C GLN A 26 0.34 -6.59 7.64
N ALA A 27 0.23 -5.96 8.81
CA ALA A 27 -0.94 -6.04 9.66
C ALA A 27 -1.15 -4.72 10.39
N TYR A 28 -2.35 -4.47 10.85
CA TYR A 28 -2.73 -3.21 11.48
C TYR A 28 -3.03 -3.41 12.95
N LEU A 29 -2.42 -2.59 13.80
CA LEU A 29 -2.72 -2.51 15.23
C LEU A 29 -3.84 -1.52 15.49
N CYS A 30 -3.99 -0.53 14.59
CA CYS A 30 -5.00 0.50 14.65
C CYS A 30 -5.14 1.09 13.24
N THR A 31 -6.36 1.45 12.85
CA THR A 31 -6.60 2.00 11.52
C THR A 31 -6.92 3.50 11.51
N ASP A 32 -7.12 4.10 12.69
CA ASP A 32 -7.40 5.53 12.83
C ASP A 32 -6.85 6.07 14.16
N PRO A 33 -5.67 6.68 14.19
CA PRO A 33 -4.70 6.79 13.10
C PRO A 33 -4.19 5.41 12.68
N VAL A 34 -3.57 5.36 11.51
CA VAL A 34 -2.96 4.11 11.05
C VAL A 34 -1.73 3.80 11.90
N ILE A 35 -1.71 2.62 12.50
CA ILE A 35 -0.52 2.03 13.11
C ILE A 35 -0.37 0.64 12.51
N ARG A 36 0.65 0.47 11.69
CA ARG A 36 0.89 -0.72 10.89
C ARG A 36 2.25 -1.30 11.20
N ILE A 37 2.34 -2.61 11.21
CA ILE A 37 3.62 -3.30 11.21
C ILE A 37 3.79 -4.00 9.87
N ARG A 38 5.02 -4.02 9.36
CA ARG A 38 5.34 -4.59 8.06
C ARG A 38 6.66 -5.33 8.11
N GLN A 39 6.66 -6.52 7.52
CA GLN A 39 7.88 -7.19 7.10
C GLN A 39 8.02 -6.97 5.60
N GLN A 40 9.12 -6.39 5.19
CA GLN A 40 9.47 -6.24 3.79
C GLN A 40 10.81 -6.94 3.58
N ASP A 41 10.77 -8.10 2.92
CA ASP A 41 11.92 -9.01 2.82
C ASP A 41 12.46 -9.32 4.22
N ASP A 42 13.67 -8.86 4.57
CA ASP A 42 14.25 -9.07 5.89
C ASP A 42 14.14 -7.88 6.84
N ASP A 43 13.46 -6.82 6.42
CA ASP A 43 13.28 -5.60 7.22
C ASP A 43 11.94 -5.59 7.93
N TYR A 44 11.91 -5.02 9.13
CA TYR A 44 10.71 -4.94 9.97
C TYR A 44 10.49 -3.50 10.39
N ILE A 45 9.29 -2.98 10.14
CA ILE A 45 9.00 -1.55 10.32
C ILE A 45 7.63 -1.38 10.95
N LEU A 46 7.53 -0.45 11.93
CA LEU A 46 6.27 0.07 12.40
C LEU A 46 6.03 1.42 11.75
N THR A 47 4.85 1.63 11.21
CA THR A 47 4.48 2.88 10.52
C THR A 47 3.27 3.51 11.17
N TYR A 48 3.36 4.81 11.44
CA TYR A 48 2.24 5.66 11.81
C TYR A 48 1.87 6.50 10.59
N LYS A 49 0.56 6.60 10.29
CA LYS A 49 0.05 7.52 9.26
C LYS A 49 -1.14 8.30 9.80
N SER A 50 -1.13 9.61 9.58
CA SER A 50 -2.27 10.47 9.90
C SER A 50 -3.40 10.26 8.88
N LYS A 51 -4.55 10.90 9.12
CA LYS A 51 -5.67 10.91 8.18
C LYS A 51 -5.31 11.65 6.90
N GLY A 52 -5.99 11.30 5.80
CA GLY A 52 -5.83 11.94 4.50
C GLY A 52 -5.86 10.93 3.38
N PHE A 53 -6.05 11.41 2.16
CA PHE A 53 -6.08 10.57 0.96
C PHE A 53 -4.88 10.83 0.07
N LEU A 54 -4.68 12.08 -0.34
CA LEU A 54 -3.54 12.45 -1.18
C LEU A 54 -2.26 12.64 -0.37
N ALA A 55 -2.34 13.34 0.77
CA ALA A 55 -1.19 13.71 1.60
C ALA A 55 -1.44 13.38 3.06
N ARG A 56 -0.47 12.77 3.72
CA ARG A 56 -0.50 12.43 5.15
C ARG A 56 0.87 12.46 5.78
N GLU A 57 0.89 12.70 7.09
CA GLU A 57 2.11 12.51 7.87
C GLU A 57 2.40 11.01 7.95
N GLU A 58 3.67 10.65 7.78
CA GLU A 58 4.14 9.27 7.87
C GLU A 58 5.41 9.21 8.68
N TYR A 59 5.45 8.31 9.67
CA TYR A 59 6.63 8.06 10.48
C TYR A 59 6.91 6.56 10.47
N ASN A 60 8.14 6.18 10.12
CA ASN A 60 8.59 4.81 10.05
C ASN A 60 9.63 4.56 11.13
N LEU A 61 9.41 3.55 11.97
CA LEU A 61 10.29 3.19 13.06
C LEU A 61 10.76 1.75 12.86
N PRO A 62 12.07 1.48 13.00
CA PRO A 62 12.56 0.12 12.82
C PRO A 62 12.12 -0.79 13.95
N LEU A 63 11.82 -2.04 13.59
CA LEU A 63 11.56 -3.14 14.52
C LEU A 63 12.59 -4.22 14.28
N ASN A 64 12.76 -5.10 15.26
CA ASN A 64 13.46 -6.36 15.06
C ASN A 64 12.47 -7.49 14.83
N GLN A 65 12.96 -8.67 14.48
CA GLN A 65 12.11 -9.82 14.20
C GLN A 65 11.25 -10.22 15.40
N GLU A 66 11.79 -10.17 16.61
CA GLU A 66 11.06 -10.52 17.83
C GLU A 66 9.91 -9.55 18.12
N SER A 67 10.18 -8.24 18.04
CA SER A 67 9.15 -7.23 18.25
C SER A 67 8.06 -7.29 17.18
N TYR A 68 8.44 -7.55 15.92
CA TYR A 68 7.47 -7.74 14.84
C TYR A 68 6.54 -8.92 15.14
N ARG A 69 7.09 -10.07 15.50
CA ARG A 69 6.30 -11.27 15.82
C ARG A 69 5.39 -11.05 17.02
N HIS A 70 5.90 -10.37 18.04
CA HIS A 70 5.12 -10.03 19.23
C HIS A 70 3.92 -9.16 18.89
N LEU A 71 4.16 -8.10 18.09
CA LEU A 71 3.10 -7.18 17.67
C LEU A 71 2.12 -7.84 16.70
N LEU A 72 2.61 -8.75 15.85
CA LEU A 72 1.75 -9.47 14.89
C LEU A 72 0.65 -10.25 15.59
N GLU A 73 0.91 -10.81 16.77
CA GLU A 73 -0.09 -11.52 17.58
C GLU A 73 -1.19 -10.58 18.10
N LYS A 74 -0.91 -9.28 18.17
CA LYS A 74 -1.85 -8.26 18.65
C LYS A 74 -2.57 -7.53 17.53
N ALA A 75 -2.28 -7.88 16.29
CA ALA A 75 -2.86 -7.20 15.13
C ALA A 75 -4.33 -7.56 14.98
N ASP A 76 -5.09 -6.58 14.49
CA ASP A 76 -6.50 -6.75 14.18
C ASP A 76 -6.68 -7.10 12.70
N GLY A 77 -7.77 -7.83 12.41
CA GLY A 77 -8.17 -8.09 11.04
C GLY A 77 -7.30 -9.07 10.28
N ILE A 78 -7.23 -8.87 8.99
CA ILE A 78 -6.55 -9.75 8.04
C ILE A 78 -5.09 -9.34 7.89
N ILE A 79 -4.17 -10.31 7.98
CA ILE A 79 -2.77 -10.09 7.62
C ILE A 79 -2.70 -10.07 6.10
N LEU A 80 -2.21 -8.96 5.55
CA LEU A 80 -2.09 -8.79 4.11
C LEU A 80 -0.71 -9.24 3.63
N SER A 81 -0.68 -10.03 2.57
CA SER A 81 0.56 -10.41 1.89
C SER A 81 0.48 -9.97 0.45
N LYS A 82 1.58 -9.43 -0.07
CA LYS A 82 1.64 -8.95 -1.44
C LYS A 82 3.08 -8.94 -1.94
N LYS A 83 3.21 -8.93 -3.27
CA LYS A 83 4.48 -8.66 -3.92
C LYS A 83 4.43 -7.25 -4.49
N ARG A 84 5.45 -6.47 -4.19
CA ARG A 84 5.57 -5.09 -4.69
C ARG A 84 6.67 -5.02 -5.74
N TRP A 85 6.27 -4.69 -6.95
CA TRP A 85 7.18 -4.50 -8.08
C TRP A 85 7.47 -3.01 -8.24
N LEU A 86 8.75 -2.65 -8.35
CA LEU A 86 9.17 -1.26 -8.52
C LEU A 86 9.42 -1.00 -10.00
N ILE A 87 8.53 -0.25 -10.62
CA ILE A 87 8.55 0.00 -12.06
C ILE A 87 8.93 1.47 -12.30
N PRO A 88 10.13 1.74 -12.88
CA PRO A 88 10.52 3.12 -13.16
C PRO A 88 9.56 3.78 -14.17
N LEU A 89 9.21 5.01 -13.88
CA LEU A 89 8.40 5.88 -14.75
C LEU A 89 9.21 7.08 -15.19
N GLN A 90 8.58 8.01 -15.91
CA GLN A 90 9.20 9.27 -16.29
C GLN A 90 9.39 10.17 -15.07
N ASP A 91 10.27 11.18 -15.19
CA ASP A 91 10.53 12.21 -14.17
C ASP A 91 11.02 11.65 -12.82
N ASP A 92 11.81 10.57 -12.87
CA ASP A 92 12.35 9.88 -11.69
C ASP A 92 11.26 9.34 -10.74
N LEU A 93 10.04 9.17 -11.23
CA LEU A 93 8.97 8.55 -10.48
C LEU A 93 9.05 7.03 -10.60
N THR A 94 8.48 6.36 -9.60
CA THR A 94 8.40 4.90 -9.57
C THR A 94 6.97 4.48 -9.28
N ALA A 95 6.45 3.55 -10.07
CA ALA A 95 5.19 2.88 -9.74
C ALA A 95 5.50 1.72 -8.79
N GLU A 96 4.85 1.72 -7.64
CA GLU A 96 4.87 0.59 -6.73
C GLU A 96 3.65 -0.26 -7.04
N LEU A 97 3.86 -1.34 -7.80
CA LEU A 97 2.78 -2.24 -8.24
C LEU A 97 2.63 -3.37 -7.25
N ASP A 98 1.52 -3.38 -6.52
CA ASP A 98 1.21 -4.39 -5.53
C ASP A 98 0.31 -5.46 -6.13
N VAL A 99 0.79 -6.70 -6.12
CA VAL A 99 0.06 -7.89 -6.53
C VAL A 99 -0.30 -8.66 -5.26
N PHE A 100 -1.56 -8.66 -4.90
CA PHE A 100 -2.03 -9.20 -3.63
C PHE A 100 -2.17 -10.72 -3.67
N ALA A 101 -1.85 -11.35 -2.53
CA ALA A 101 -2.14 -12.75 -2.28
C ALA A 101 -3.54 -12.90 -1.65
N ALA A 102 -3.99 -14.14 -1.42
CA ALA A 102 -5.26 -14.41 -0.78
C ALA A 102 -5.44 -13.56 0.50
N PRO A 103 -6.64 -13.06 0.82
CA PRO A 103 -7.91 -13.31 0.13
C PRO A 103 -8.19 -12.35 -1.05
N TYR A 104 -7.22 -11.56 -1.46
CA TYR A 104 -7.36 -10.55 -2.50
C TYR A 104 -6.68 -10.91 -3.81
N GLU A 105 -6.61 -12.19 -4.13
CA GLU A 105 -6.05 -12.64 -5.41
C GLU A 105 -6.78 -11.96 -6.57
N GLY A 106 -6.02 -11.47 -7.54
CA GLY A 106 -6.56 -10.72 -8.68
C GLY A 106 -6.66 -9.22 -8.45
N LEU A 107 -6.42 -8.74 -7.23
CA LEU A 107 -6.33 -7.31 -6.97
C LEU A 107 -4.91 -6.83 -7.25
N TYR A 108 -4.81 -5.83 -8.13
CA TYR A 108 -3.55 -5.17 -8.49
C TYR A 108 -3.72 -3.68 -8.29
N LEU A 109 -2.84 -3.08 -7.49
CA LEU A 109 -2.84 -1.65 -7.20
C LEU A 109 -1.48 -1.05 -7.51
N ALA A 110 -1.45 0.09 -8.17
CA ALA A 110 -0.23 0.85 -8.37
C ALA A 110 -0.30 2.15 -7.57
N GLU A 111 0.75 2.43 -6.84
CA GLU A 111 0.92 3.69 -6.11
C GLU A 111 2.11 4.43 -6.66
N VAL A 112 2.00 5.75 -6.77
CA VAL A 112 3.10 6.62 -7.15
C VAL A 112 3.22 7.70 -6.09
N GLU A 113 4.41 7.83 -5.51
CA GLU A 113 4.72 8.87 -4.53
C GLU A 113 5.36 10.06 -5.26
N PHE A 114 4.97 11.27 -4.84
CA PHE A 114 5.41 12.50 -5.48
C PHE A 114 6.17 13.40 -4.50
N PRO A 115 7.13 14.19 -4.99
CA PRO A 115 7.89 15.12 -4.14
C PRO A 115 7.06 16.32 -3.70
N SER A 116 5.94 16.61 -4.37
CA SER A 116 5.08 17.75 -4.07
C SER A 116 3.67 17.51 -4.55
N LYS A 117 2.72 18.32 -4.04
CA LYS A 117 1.32 18.28 -4.52
C LYS A 117 1.22 18.73 -5.96
N GLU A 118 2.08 19.67 -6.38
CA GLU A 118 2.13 20.14 -7.77
C GLU A 118 2.56 19.02 -8.71
N ALA A 119 3.59 18.25 -8.34
CA ALA A 119 4.03 17.10 -9.12
C ALA A 119 2.92 16.05 -9.22
N ALA A 120 2.20 15.80 -8.14
CA ALA A 120 1.07 14.88 -8.15
C ALA A 120 -0.02 15.31 -9.12
N LYS A 121 -0.38 16.59 -9.12
CA LYS A 121 -1.40 17.15 -10.03
C LYS A 121 -0.97 17.10 -11.49
N ALA A 122 0.32 17.30 -11.76
CA ALA A 122 0.86 17.32 -13.13
C ALA A 122 1.03 15.92 -13.73
N PHE A 123 0.96 14.88 -12.93
CA PHE A 123 1.23 13.51 -13.37
C PHE A 123 0.17 13.00 -14.34
N THR A 124 0.62 12.48 -15.48
CA THR A 124 -0.23 11.78 -16.44
C THR A 124 0.04 10.29 -16.31
N PRO A 125 -0.94 9.49 -15.91
CA PRO A 125 -0.74 8.06 -15.73
C PRO A 125 -0.37 7.37 -17.06
N PRO A 126 0.53 6.36 -17.01
CA PRO A 126 0.79 5.52 -18.17
C PRO A 126 -0.47 4.79 -18.64
N SER A 127 -0.47 4.36 -19.90
CA SER A 127 -1.63 3.70 -20.51
C SER A 127 -2.06 2.41 -19.79
N TRP A 128 -1.14 1.75 -19.07
CA TRP A 128 -1.45 0.51 -18.36
C TRP A 128 -2.10 0.74 -16.98
N PHE A 129 -2.16 1.98 -16.49
CA PHE A 129 -2.90 2.32 -15.28
C PHE A 129 -4.40 2.31 -15.60
N GLY A 130 -5.20 1.79 -14.69
CA GLY A 130 -6.66 1.82 -14.78
C GLY A 130 -7.26 2.97 -13.99
N GLU A 131 -8.41 2.72 -13.37
CA GLU A 131 -9.15 3.72 -12.61
C GLU A 131 -8.35 4.27 -11.44
N GLU A 132 -8.31 5.59 -11.30
CA GLU A 132 -7.72 6.21 -10.12
C GLU A 132 -8.63 6.02 -8.90
N VAL A 133 -8.06 5.53 -7.81
CA VAL A 133 -8.76 5.25 -6.56
C VAL A 133 -8.11 5.96 -5.36
N THR A 134 -7.36 7.02 -5.62
CA THR A 134 -6.66 7.81 -4.60
C THR A 134 -7.58 8.22 -3.46
N TYR A 135 -8.80 8.65 -3.79
CA TYR A 135 -9.76 9.16 -2.81
C TYR A 135 -10.79 8.13 -2.38
N SER A 136 -10.62 6.87 -2.80
CA SER A 136 -11.52 5.79 -2.39
C SER A 136 -11.01 5.12 -1.12
N PRO A 137 -11.76 5.16 -0.02
CA PRO A 137 -11.35 4.48 1.21
C PRO A 137 -11.34 2.96 1.06
N LEU A 138 -12.05 2.40 0.06
CA LEU A 138 -12.11 0.95 -0.16
C LEU A 138 -10.76 0.32 -0.44
N TYR A 139 -9.84 1.06 -1.07
CA TYR A 139 -8.55 0.53 -1.51
C TYR A 139 -7.37 0.94 -0.62
N HIS A 140 -7.63 1.58 0.51
CA HIS A 140 -6.60 1.74 1.54
C HIS A 140 -6.25 0.35 2.08
N ASN A 141 -4.96 0.08 2.27
CA ASN A 141 -4.54 -1.21 2.85
C ASN A 141 -5.16 -1.43 4.24
N SER A 142 -5.35 -0.36 5.02
CA SER A 142 -6.04 -0.46 6.31
C SER A 142 -7.47 -0.97 6.16
N THR A 143 -8.19 -0.54 5.12
CA THR A 143 -9.53 -1.04 4.83
C THR A 143 -9.49 -2.49 4.37
N LEU A 144 -8.53 -2.83 3.50
CA LEU A 144 -8.38 -4.20 3.01
C LEU A 144 -8.07 -5.18 4.14
N SER A 145 -7.45 -4.71 5.23
CA SER A 145 -7.15 -5.55 6.40
C SER A 145 -8.39 -5.89 7.23
N LEU A 146 -9.50 -5.14 7.07
CA LEU A 146 -10.71 -5.38 7.83
C LEU A 146 -11.45 -6.63 7.35
N PRO A 147 -12.13 -7.36 8.24
CA PRO A 147 -13.04 -8.42 7.81
C PRO A 147 -14.13 -7.88 6.89
N THR A 148 -14.65 -8.72 5.99
CA THR A 148 -15.63 -8.30 4.98
C THR A 148 -16.87 -7.61 5.56
N ALA A 149 -17.36 -8.09 6.71
CA ALA A 149 -18.54 -7.49 7.37
C ALA A 149 -18.25 -6.07 7.86
N GLU A 150 -17.05 -5.81 8.42
CA GLU A 150 -16.66 -4.49 8.89
C GLU A 150 -16.46 -3.52 7.72
N LYS A 151 -15.92 -4.00 6.60
CA LYS A 151 -15.79 -3.18 5.39
C LYS A 151 -17.15 -2.69 4.91
N ARG A 152 -18.16 -3.56 4.90
CA ARG A 152 -19.52 -3.17 4.51
C ARG A 152 -20.08 -2.09 5.43
N ASN A 153 -19.91 -2.26 6.74
CA ASN A 153 -20.40 -1.31 7.74
C ASN A 153 -19.77 0.08 7.60
N GLU A 154 -18.51 0.14 7.18
CA GLU A 154 -17.80 1.41 6.99
C GLU A 154 -18.24 2.16 5.73
N HIS A 155 -18.74 1.46 4.72
CA HIS A 155 -19.00 2.03 3.39
C HIS A 155 -20.46 1.99 2.96
N GLU A 156 -21.33 1.54 3.84
CA GLU A 156 -22.78 1.67 3.71
C GLU A 156 -23.27 2.88 4.50
#